data_04978bdabc17805e6409bb6a3c1f6559
#
_entry.id   04978bdabc17805e6409bb6a3c1f6559
#
_cell.length_a   1.000
_cell.length_b   1.000
_cell.length_c   1.000
_cell.angle_alpha   90.00
_cell.angle_beta   90.00
_cell.angle_gamma   90.00
#
_symmetry.space_group_name_H-M   'P 1'
#
loop_
_entity.id
_entity.type
_entity.pdbx_description
1 polymer ?
#
loop_
_entity_poly.entity_id
_entity_poly.type
_entity_poly.pdbx_seq_one_letter_code
_entity_poly.pdbx_strand_id
1 'polypeptide(L)'
;MDVYYFANQVYEFSFSRPIYERLGGVFVVNKYSRLLRFKKYLRNGNSFPDRQGTFLNTPPVIKKDIKKSIGLKGIIISQSNTTINCKNDGCIKIFMGHGTGDKKYGGSPTPLETYDYHFISGEKHLQKLNDLGIDIPEEKQVKIGYPKFDSYVNNQINKEEHMNHLGIKDRT
;
A
#
# COMPACT_ATOMS: atom_id res chain seq x y z
N MET A 1 -16.14 -6.58 -8.40
CA MET A 1 -15.70 -5.17 -8.52
C MET A 1 -14.19 -5.19 -8.57
N ASP A 2 -13.57 -4.48 -9.52
CA ASP A 2 -12.12 -4.52 -9.72
C ASP A 2 -11.41 -3.71 -8.64
N VAL A 3 -10.24 -4.20 -8.19
CA VAL A 3 -9.39 -3.53 -7.21
C VAL A 3 -8.04 -3.19 -7.84
N TYR A 4 -7.63 -1.95 -7.69
CA TYR A 4 -6.37 -1.43 -8.21
C TYR A 4 -5.53 -0.85 -7.09
N TYR A 5 -4.26 -1.24 -7.03
CA TYR A 5 -3.31 -0.74 -6.04
C TYR A 5 -2.34 0.21 -6.72
N PHE A 6 -2.46 1.49 -6.44
CA PHE A 6 -1.50 2.45 -6.97
C PHE A 6 -0.26 2.50 -6.07
N ALA A 7 0.86 2.08 -6.63
CA ALA A 7 2.15 2.02 -5.97
C ALA A 7 3.23 2.72 -6.82
N ASN A 8 4.01 3.59 -6.18
CA ASN A 8 5.11 4.30 -6.82
C ASN A 8 6.48 3.68 -6.54
N GLN A 9 6.60 2.96 -5.44
CA GLN A 9 7.84 2.34 -4.98
C GLN A 9 7.61 0.85 -4.68
N VAL A 10 8.65 0.06 -4.87
CA VAL A 10 8.56 -1.40 -4.71
C VAL A 10 8.17 -1.80 -3.27
N TYR A 11 8.68 -1.08 -2.27
CA TYR A 11 8.33 -1.36 -0.87
C TYR A 11 6.84 -1.17 -0.55
N GLU A 12 6.13 -0.38 -1.35
CA GLU A 12 4.68 -0.17 -1.17
C GLU A 12 3.89 -1.46 -1.39
N PHE A 13 4.44 -2.44 -2.12
CA PHE A 13 3.83 -3.76 -2.25
C PHE A 13 3.63 -4.46 -0.91
N SER A 14 4.61 -4.38 -0.02
CA SER A 14 4.53 -5.04 1.28
C SER A 14 3.38 -4.52 2.15
N PHE A 15 2.96 -3.28 1.96
CA PHE A 15 1.83 -2.69 2.66
C PHE A 15 0.48 -3.12 2.08
N SER A 16 0.37 -3.21 0.76
CA SER A 16 -0.85 -3.65 0.09
C SER A 16 -1.02 -5.16 0.06
N ARG A 17 0.05 -5.91 0.24
CA ARG A 17 0.06 -7.36 0.08
C ARG A 17 -1.03 -8.08 0.87
N PRO A 18 -1.22 -7.85 2.18
CA PRO A 18 -2.26 -8.57 2.93
C PRO A 18 -3.66 -8.31 2.39
N ILE A 19 -3.90 -7.11 1.85
CA ILE A 19 -5.18 -6.75 1.24
C ILE A 19 -5.30 -7.41 -0.14
N TYR A 20 -4.23 -7.37 -0.94
CA TYR A 20 -4.19 -8.01 -2.26
C TYR A 20 -4.42 -9.53 -2.16
N GLU A 21 -3.82 -10.21 -1.20
CA GLU A 21 -3.98 -11.66 -1.02
C GLU A 21 -5.42 -12.07 -0.70
N ARG A 22 -6.20 -11.16 -0.10
CA ARG A 22 -7.62 -11.37 0.20
C ARG A 22 -8.55 -10.97 -0.94
N LEU A 23 -8.27 -9.86 -1.60
CA LEU A 23 -9.18 -9.23 -2.57
C LEU A 23 -8.73 -9.44 -4.03
N GLY A 24 -7.50 -9.90 -4.26
CA GLY A 24 -6.92 -9.91 -5.60
C GLY A 24 -6.74 -8.50 -6.15
N GLY A 25 -6.70 -8.37 -7.48
CA GLY A 25 -6.65 -7.09 -8.14
C GLY A 25 -5.39 -6.87 -8.98
N VAL A 26 -5.10 -5.60 -9.30
CA VAL A 26 -4.01 -5.21 -10.21
C VAL A 26 -3.20 -4.08 -9.63
N PHE A 27 -1.87 -4.18 -9.66
CA PHE A 27 -1.00 -3.06 -9.30
C PHE A 27 -0.85 -2.08 -10.46
N VAL A 28 -0.97 -0.80 -10.15
CA VAL A 28 -0.89 0.30 -11.12
C VAL A 28 0.32 1.15 -10.83
N VAL A 29 1.13 1.39 -11.84
CA VAL A 29 2.29 2.30 -11.78
C VAL A 29 2.17 3.38 -12.84
N ASN A 30 2.69 4.57 -12.57
CA ASN A 30 2.53 5.72 -13.48
C ASN A 30 3.63 5.85 -14.55
N LYS A 31 4.79 5.18 -14.38
CA LYS A 31 5.93 5.26 -15.30
C LYS A 31 6.37 3.89 -15.81
N TYR A 32 6.81 3.83 -17.06
CA TYR A 32 7.30 2.60 -17.67
C TYR A 32 8.55 2.04 -16.95
N SER A 33 9.46 2.92 -16.54
CA SER A 33 10.63 2.52 -15.74
C SER A 33 10.26 1.85 -14.41
N ARG A 34 9.17 2.31 -13.79
CA ARG A 34 8.63 1.67 -12.59
C ARG A 34 8.03 0.31 -12.92
N LEU A 35 7.27 0.18 -14.00
CA LEU A 35 6.74 -1.11 -14.45
C LEU A 35 7.86 -2.17 -14.58
N LEU A 36 8.97 -1.82 -15.23
CA LEU A 36 10.12 -2.72 -15.38
C LEU A 36 10.74 -3.07 -14.02
N ARG A 37 10.89 -2.08 -13.12
CA ARG A 37 11.43 -2.29 -11.77
C ARG A 37 10.53 -3.24 -10.96
N PHE A 38 9.22 -3.06 -11.01
CA PHE A 38 8.27 -3.92 -10.32
C PHE A 38 8.28 -5.34 -10.88
N LYS A 39 8.31 -5.49 -12.22
CA LYS A 39 8.44 -6.81 -12.85
C LYS A 39 9.73 -7.53 -12.46
N LYS A 40 10.85 -6.79 -12.40
CA LYS A 40 12.13 -7.35 -11.92
C LYS A 40 12.05 -7.78 -10.47
N TYR A 41 11.46 -6.96 -9.59
CA TYR A 41 11.26 -7.29 -8.19
C TYR A 41 10.42 -8.57 -8.01
N LEU A 42 9.31 -8.68 -8.72
CA LEU A 42 8.43 -9.85 -8.65
C LEU A 42 9.07 -11.12 -9.20
N ARG A 43 9.97 -11.02 -10.20
CA ARG A 43 10.74 -12.16 -10.70
C ARG A 43 11.81 -12.62 -9.72
N ASN A 44 12.46 -11.67 -9.05
CA ASN A 44 13.55 -11.91 -8.12
C ASN A 44 13.07 -12.05 -6.67
N GLY A 45 11.81 -12.34 -6.46
CA GLY A 45 11.12 -12.37 -5.16
C GLY A 45 11.79 -13.22 -4.06
N ASN A 46 12.82 -13.98 -4.41
CA ASN A 46 13.67 -14.73 -3.48
C ASN A 46 14.82 -13.90 -2.89
N SER A 47 14.99 -12.62 -3.27
CA SER A 47 16.14 -11.80 -2.87
C SER A 47 15.95 -11.11 -1.52
N PHE A 48 14.74 -11.11 -0.99
CA PHE A 48 14.48 -10.70 0.39
C PHE A 48 14.32 -11.94 1.25
N PRO A 49 15.03 -12.02 2.39
CA PRO A 49 15.00 -13.18 3.28
C PRO A 49 13.63 -13.42 3.92
N ASP A 50 12.71 -12.59 3.64
CA ASP A 50 11.36 -12.65 4.15
C ASP A 50 10.51 -13.48 3.17
N ARG A 51 10.28 -14.77 3.50
CA ARG A 51 9.31 -15.62 2.78
C ARG A 51 7.93 -14.96 2.72
N GLN A 52 7.66 -14.04 3.62
CA GLN A 52 6.46 -13.22 3.64
C GLN A 52 6.49 -12.10 2.58
N GLY A 53 7.64 -11.83 1.96
CA GLY A 53 7.79 -10.90 0.83
C GLY A 53 7.30 -11.49 -0.51
N THR A 54 7.12 -12.81 -0.62
CA THR A 54 6.64 -13.44 -1.84
C THR A 54 5.12 -13.47 -1.87
N PHE A 55 4.53 -12.95 -2.93
CA PHE A 55 3.10 -13.15 -3.17
C PHE A 55 2.84 -14.64 -3.48
N LEU A 56 1.76 -15.19 -2.94
CA LEU A 56 1.30 -16.54 -3.30
C LEU A 56 1.08 -16.67 -4.80
N ASN A 57 0.54 -15.60 -5.41
CA ASN A 57 0.41 -15.45 -6.85
C ASN A 57 1.04 -14.12 -7.28
N THR A 58 1.88 -14.14 -8.29
CA THR A 58 2.48 -12.92 -8.83
C THR A 58 1.41 -11.93 -9.27
N PRO A 59 1.28 -10.76 -8.64
CA PRO A 59 0.25 -9.82 -8.99
C PRO A 59 0.49 -9.23 -10.38
N PRO A 60 -0.56 -9.03 -11.19
CA PRO A 60 -0.46 -8.29 -12.42
C PRO A 60 -0.10 -6.83 -12.16
N VAL A 61 0.82 -6.29 -12.97
CA VAL A 61 1.26 -4.89 -12.88
C VAL A 61 1.04 -4.21 -14.22
N ILE A 62 0.29 -3.13 -14.22
CA ILE A 62 0.02 -2.33 -15.43
C ILE A 62 0.53 -0.90 -15.29
N LYS A 63 0.83 -0.26 -16.41
CA LYS A 63 1.17 1.16 -16.45
C LYS A 63 -0.06 1.98 -16.82
N LYS A 64 -0.46 2.91 -15.94
CA LYS A 64 -1.48 3.92 -16.21
C LYS A 64 -1.04 5.27 -15.63
N ASP A 65 -1.32 6.34 -16.33
CA ASP A 65 -1.08 7.68 -15.81
C ASP A 65 -2.30 8.14 -15.02
N ILE A 66 -2.24 8.02 -13.71
CA ILE A 66 -3.35 8.32 -12.81
C ILE A 66 -3.64 9.81 -12.66
N LYS A 67 -2.71 10.69 -13.07
CA LYS A 67 -2.92 12.14 -13.09
C LYS A 67 -3.76 12.58 -14.30
N LYS A 68 -3.72 11.80 -15.37
CA LYS A 68 -4.63 11.94 -16.49
C LYS A 68 -5.91 11.16 -16.19
N SER A 69 -7.03 11.67 -16.69
CA SER A 69 -8.31 11.00 -16.53
C SER A 69 -8.26 9.54 -17.00
N ILE A 70 -8.31 8.60 -16.05
CA ILE A 70 -8.23 7.17 -16.32
C ILE A 70 -9.62 6.54 -16.39
N GLY A 71 -9.76 5.57 -17.28
CA GLY A 71 -11.03 4.84 -17.46
C GLY A 71 -11.16 3.60 -16.57
N LEU A 72 -10.45 3.54 -15.42
CA LEU A 72 -10.61 2.46 -14.46
C LEU A 72 -11.96 2.60 -13.75
N LYS A 73 -12.62 1.48 -13.52
CA LYS A 73 -13.86 1.37 -12.74
C LYS A 73 -13.59 0.44 -11.57
N GLY A 74 -14.06 0.81 -10.38
CA GLY A 74 -13.90 0.01 -9.19
C GLY A 74 -13.13 0.74 -8.09
N ILE A 75 -12.45 0.01 -7.22
CA ILE A 75 -11.72 0.57 -6.09
C ILE A 75 -10.26 0.84 -6.46
N ILE A 76 -9.78 2.04 -6.19
CA ILE A 76 -8.37 2.40 -6.34
C ILE A 76 -7.79 2.71 -4.96
N ILE A 77 -6.93 1.85 -4.46
CA ILE A 77 -6.21 2.02 -3.19
C ILE A 77 -4.85 2.67 -3.50
N SER A 78 -4.64 3.87 -3.00
CA SER A 78 -3.38 4.60 -3.19
C SER A 78 -2.53 4.59 -1.94
N GLN A 79 -1.25 4.32 -2.12
CA GLN A 79 -0.25 4.46 -1.06
C GLN A 79 0.54 5.76 -1.16
N SER A 80 0.40 6.45 -2.25
CA SER A 80 1.08 7.72 -2.49
C SER A 80 0.11 8.88 -2.37
N ASN A 81 0.57 9.97 -1.76
CA ASN A 81 -0.15 11.24 -1.72
C ASN A 81 -0.16 11.85 -3.14
N THR A 82 -1.15 11.50 -3.92
CA THR A 82 -1.30 11.96 -5.31
C THR A 82 -2.76 12.03 -5.71
N THR A 83 -3.11 13.02 -6.50
CA THR A 83 -4.46 13.11 -7.07
C THR A 83 -4.68 12.00 -8.09
N ILE A 84 -5.80 11.30 -7.95
CA ILE A 84 -6.28 10.30 -8.90
C ILE A 84 -7.46 10.89 -9.66
N ASN A 85 -7.31 11.02 -10.97
CA ASN A 85 -8.38 11.51 -11.83
C ASN A 85 -9.09 10.33 -12.50
N CYS A 86 -10.33 10.09 -12.13
CA CYS A 86 -11.20 9.08 -12.77
C CYS A 86 -12.09 9.72 -13.83
N LYS A 87 -12.30 9.00 -14.94
CA LYS A 87 -13.21 9.46 -16.01
C LYS A 87 -14.68 9.33 -15.65
N ASN A 88 -15.00 8.40 -14.75
CA ASN A 88 -16.36 7.96 -14.46
C ASN A 88 -16.64 7.98 -12.97
N ASP A 89 -17.88 8.16 -12.61
CA ASP A 89 -18.39 8.12 -11.23
C ASP A 89 -18.34 6.74 -10.57
N GLY A 90 -17.95 5.68 -11.31
CA GLY A 90 -17.79 4.32 -10.80
C GLY A 90 -16.42 4.01 -10.18
N CYS A 91 -15.66 5.02 -9.79
CA CYS A 91 -14.32 4.89 -9.22
C CYS A 91 -14.37 5.34 -7.76
N ILE A 92 -14.04 4.44 -6.84
CA ILE A 92 -13.87 4.74 -5.41
C ILE A 92 -12.38 4.86 -5.11
N LYS A 93 -11.95 6.00 -4.57
CA LYS A 93 -10.55 6.29 -4.26
C LYS A 93 -10.33 6.14 -2.75
N ILE A 94 -9.42 5.27 -2.38
CA ILE A 94 -9.05 5.02 -0.98
C ILE A 94 -7.59 5.40 -0.78
N PHE A 95 -7.32 6.25 0.19
CA PHE A 95 -5.96 6.52 0.62
C PHE A 95 -5.56 5.56 1.74
N MET A 96 -4.46 4.84 1.56
CA MET A 96 -3.93 3.92 2.57
C MET A 96 -2.61 4.41 3.15
N GLY A 97 -1.84 5.19 2.39
CA GLY A 97 -0.48 5.54 2.76
C GLY A 97 0.46 4.33 2.75
N HIS A 98 1.67 4.52 3.25
CA HIS A 98 2.71 3.49 3.30
C HIS A 98 3.50 3.52 4.61
N GLY A 99 2.87 3.95 5.68
CA GLY A 99 3.45 3.99 7.02
C GLY A 99 3.09 5.23 7.83
N THR A 100 3.20 5.10 9.14
CA THR A 100 2.90 6.15 10.13
C THR A 100 4.17 6.83 10.64
N GLY A 101 5.25 6.84 9.83
CA GLY A 101 6.50 7.50 10.23
C GLY A 101 6.32 8.98 10.59
N ASP A 102 7.21 9.53 11.41
CA ASP A 102 7.17 10.92 11.87
C ASP A 102 7.43 11.94 10.76
N LYS A 103 7.88 11.48 9.60
CA LYS A 103 8.08 12.35 8.43
C LYS A 103 6.75 12.94 7.97
N LYS A 104 6.75 14.23 7.68
CA LYS A 104 5.62 14.89 6.99
C LYS A 104 5.36 14.19 5.66
N TYR A 105 4.11 14.23 5.21
CA TYR A 105 3.80 13.77 3.84
C TYR A 105 4.63 14.60 2.84
N GLY A 106 5.26 13.91 1.89
CA GLY A 106 5.97 14.59 0.80
C GLY A 106 4.98 15.30 -0.12
N GLY A 107 5.29 16.55 -0.48
CA GLY A 107 4.44 17.36 -1.34
C GLY A 107 3.27 18.03 -0.61
N SER A 108 2.32 18.56 -1.40
CA SER A 108 1.11 19.18 -0.85
C SER A 108 0.19 18.13 -0.20
N PRO A 109 -0.43 18.41 0.95
CA PRO A 109 -1.44 17.54 1.54
C PRO A 109 -2.78 17.57 0.81
N THR A 110 -3.06 18.61 0.01
CA THR A 110 -4.32 18.81 -0.71
C THR A 110 -4.85 17.56 -1.45
N PRO A 111 -4.02 16.71 -2.11
CA PRO A 111 -4.54 15.51 -2.75
C PRO A 111 -5.26 14.56 -1.78
N LEU A 112 -4.94 14.58 -0.48
CA LEU A 112 -5.56 13.68 0.51
C LEU A 112 -7.06 13.96 0.68
N GLU A 113 -7.48 15.20 0.54
CA GLU A 113 -8.89 15.61 0.64
C GLU A 113 -9.74 15.08 -0.51
N THR A 114 -9.09 14.69 -1.62
CA THR A 114 -9.79 14.20 -2.83
C THR A 114 -10.17 12.73 -2.78
N TYR A 115 -9.78 12.01 -1.73
CA TYR A 115 -10.13 10.61 -1.56
C TYR A 115 -11.50 10.43 -0.94
N ASP A 116 -12.19 9.37 -1.35
CA ASP A 116 -13.53 9.05 -0.86
C ASP A 116 -13.47 8.41 0.53
N TYR A 117 -12.41 7.60 0.78
CA TYR A 117 -12.14 6.96 2.06
C TYR A 117 -10.65 6.99 2.41
N HIS A 118 -10.37 6.88 3.72
CA HIS A 118 -9.03 6.76 4.26
C HIS A 118 -8.90 5.52 5.12
N PHE A 119 -7.91 4.69 4.83
CA PHE A 119 -7.51 3.60 5.69
C PHE A 119 -6.64 4.13 6.82
N ILE A 120 -7.20 4.12 8.02
CA ILE A 120 -6.55 4.68 9.21
C ILE A 120 -5.82 3.57 9.95
N SER A 121 -4.51 3.75 10.12
CA SER A 121 -3.64 2.79 10.82
C SER A 121 -3.63 2.96 12.34
N GLY A 122 -4.16 4.07 12.86
CA GLY A 122 -4.24 4.38 14.29
C GLY A 122 -4.33 5.88 14.53
N GLU A 123 -4.43 6.27 15.81
CA GLU A 123 -4.61 7.67 16.23
C GLU A 123 -3.48 8.59 15.78
N LYS A 124 -2.23 8.10 15.82
CA LYS A 124 -1.07 8.87 15.30
C LYS A 124 -1.23 9.26 13.82
N HIS A 125 -1.92 8.45 13.04
CA HIS A 125 -2.21 8.77 11.64
C HIS A 125 -3.21 9.92 11.55
N LEU A 126 -4.28 9.89 12.36
CA LEU A 126 -5.26 10.98 12.42
C LEU A 126 -4.63 12.28 12.93
N GLN A 127 -3.87 12.20 14.01
CA GLN A 127 -3.15 13.36 14.53
C GLN A 127 -2.26 14.01 13.46
N LYS A 128 -1.53 13.19 12.71
CA LYS A 128 -0.67 13.67 11.62
C LYS A 128 -1.46 14.38 10.50
N LEU A 129 -2.67 13.92 10.20
CA LEU A 129 -3.54 14.59 9.23
C LEU A 129 -4.03 15.94 9.79
N ASN A 130 -4.45 15.96 11.05
CA ASN A 130 -4.90 17.18 11.73
C ASN A 130 -3.77 18.23 11.82
N ASP A 131 -2.53 17.81 12.12
CA ASP A 131 -1.35 18.69 12.15
C ASP A 131 -1.05 19.32 10.78
N LEU A 132 -1.56 18.74 9.71
CA LEU A 132 -1.50 19.26 8.35
C LEU A 132 -2.72 20.10 7.95
N GLY A 133 -3.66 20.30 8.88
CA GLY A 133 -4.93 20.99 8.63
C GLY A 133 -5.93 20.17 7.81
N ILE A 134 -5.75 18.85 7.75
CA ILE A 134 -6.67 17.93 7.04
C ILE A 134 -7.54 17.24 8.08
N ASP A 135 -8.81 17.59 8.08
CA ASP A 135 -9.83 16.90 8.85
C ASP A 135 -10.55 15.89 7.96
N ILE A 136 -10.46 14.60 8.33
CA ILE A 136 -11.15 13.53 7.62
C ILE A 136 -12.42 13.18 8.40
N PRO A 137 -13.60 13.42 7.83
CA PRO A 137 -14.87 13.06 8.46
C PRO A 137 -14.91 11.59 8.86
N GLU A 138 -15.53 11.26 9.99
CA GLU A 138 -15.53 9.92 10.55
C GLU A 138 -16.12 8.88 9.59
N GLU A 139 -17.13 9.25 8.83
CA GLU A 139 -17.75 8.39 7.81
C GLU A 139 -16.82 8.03 6.64
N LYS A 140 -15.71 8.77 6.47
CA LYS A 140 -14.65 8.47 5.48
C LYS A 140 -13.48 7.71 6.08
N GLN A 141 -13.46 7.48 7.39
CA GLN A 141 -12.39 6.77 8.06
C GLN A 141 -12.70 5.27 8.15
N VAL A 142 -11.80 4.45 7.66
CA VAL A 142 -11.87 3.00 7.80
C VAL A 142 -10.68 2.54 8.65
N LYS A 143 -10.92 2.21 9.90
CA LYS A 143 -9.88 1.81 10.86
C LYS A 143 -9.44 0.37 10.56
N ILE A 144 -8.34 0.22 9.85
CA ILE A 144 -7.80 -1.10 9.44
C ILE A 144 -6.56 -1.53 10.24
N GLY A 145 -6.01 -0.64 11.09
CA GLY A 145 -4.73 -0.89 11.73
C GLY A 145 -3.58 -0.83 10.71
N TYR A 146 -2.62 -1.72 10.90
CA TYR A 146 -1.40 -1.76 10.09
C TYR A 146 -1.22 -3.14 9.44
N PRO A 147 -1.81 -3.40 8.27
CA PRO A 147 -1.88 -4.74 7.67
C PRO A 147 -0.51 -5.42 7.49
N LYS A 148 0.56 -4.63 7.32
CA LYS A 148 1.93 -5.16 7.23
C LYS A 148 2.32 -6.02 8.45
N PHE A 149 1.73 -5.78 9.61
CA PHE A 149 2.01 -6.51 10.83
C PHE A 149 1.05 -7.68 11.09
N ASP A 150 0.05 -7.88 10.25
CA ASP A 150 -0.93 -8.97 10.42
C ASP A 150 -0.26 -10.33 10.58
N SER A 151 0.76 -10.60 9.79
CA SER A 151 1.52 -11.86 9.86
C SER A 151 2.21 -12.05 11.21
N TYR A 152 2.69 -10.97 11.82
CA TYR A 152 3.31 -11.01 13.15
C TYR A 152 2.27 -11.24 14.24
N VAL A 153 1.18 -10.48 14.20
CA VAL A 153 0.09 -10.57 15.19
C VAL A 153 -0.57 -11.94 15.15
N ASN A 154 -0.70 -12.52 13.95
CA ASN A 154 -1.32 -13.83 13.74
C ASN A 154 -0.34 -15.01 13.95
N ASN A 155 0.83 -14.78 14.55
CA ASN A 155 1.87 -15.79 14.79
C ASN A 155 2.30 -16.57 13.53
N GLN A 156 2.21 -15.95 12.35
CA GLN A 156 2.65 -16.54 11.09
C GLN A 156 4.16 -16.40 10.86
N ILE A 157 4.84 -15.65 11.75
CA ILE A 157 6.29 -15.45 11.73
C ILE A 157 6.91 -16.40 12.73
N ASN A 158 7.74 -17.33 12.24
CA ASN A 158 8.53 -18.19 13.09
C ASN A 158 9.85 -17.50 13.46
N LYS A 159 9.98 -17.08 14.72
CA LYS A 159 11.18 -16.40 15.24
C LYS A 159 12.44 -17.23 15.03
N GLU A 160 12.39 -18.53 15.33
CA GLU A 160 13.55 -19.43 15.26
C GLU A 160 14.03 -19.60 13.81
N GLU A 161 13.10 -19.74 12.86
CA GLU A 161 13.43 -19.83 11.44
C GLU A 161 14.15 -18.56 10.96
N HIS A 162 13.67 -17.39 11.38
CA HIS A 162 14.29 -16.12 11.03
C HIS A 162 15.65 -15.92 11.68
N MET A 163 15.78 -16.27 12.95
CA MET A 163 17.07 -16.19 13.66
C MET A 163 18.10 -17.11 13.01
N ASN A 164 17.72 -18.34 12.69
CA ASN A 164 18.60 -19.30 12.00
C ASN A 164 19.02 -18.77 10.61
N HIS A 165 18.08 -18.18 9.86
CA HIS A 165 18.38 -17.59 8.56
C HIS A 165 19.37 -16.40 8.65
N LEU A 166 19.29 -15.62 9.71
CA LEU A 166 20.20 -14.50 9.98
C LEU A 166 21.50 -14.92 10.65
N GLY A 167 21.67 -16.21 10.96
CA GLY A 167 22.85 -16.71 11.68
C GLY A 167 22.92 -16.24 13.13
N ILE A 168 21.81 -15.78 13.70
CA ILE A 168 21.73 -15.30 15.08
C ILE A 168 21.45 -16.50 15.98
N LYS A 169 22.42 -16.84 16.83
CA LYS A 169 22.23 -17.83 17.90
C LYS A 169 21.49 -17.19 19.06
N ASP A 170 20.49 -17.88 19.61
CA ASP A 170 19.81 -17.42 20.82
C ASP A 170 20.87 -17.20 21.90
N ARG A 171 20.96 -16.01 22.44
CA ARG A 171 21.75 -15.75 23.65
C ARG A 171 20.82 -16.02 24.83
N THR A 172 20.91 -17.23 25.36
CA THR A 172 20.37 -17.56 26.69
C THR A 172 20.97 -16.66 27.76
#